data_a3d0064cbf625a95001d57ffe9ad1f6b
#
_entry.id   a3d0064cbf625a95001d57ffe9ad1f6b
#
_cell.length_a   1.000
_cell.length_b   1.000
_cell.length_c   1.000
_cell.angle_alpha   90.00
_cell.angle_beta   90.00
_cell.angle_gamma   90.00
#
_symmetry.space_group_name_H-M   'P 1'
#
loop_
_entity.id
_entity.type
_entity.pdbx_description
1 polymer ?
#
loop_
_entity_poly.entity_id
_entity_poly.type
_entity_poly.pdbx_seq_one_letter_code
_entity_poly.pdbx_strand_id
1 'polypeptide(L)'
;MSPAEREFDIVLYGATGFSGKLTAEHLAHSGSTARIALAGRSSERLRGVRMMLGPNAADWPLILADASQPLTLEAMAARAQVVLTTVGPYTRYGLPLVAACAKAGTDYADLTGELMFCRNSIDLYHKQAADTGARIILACGFDSIPSDLNVYQLYRRSVEDGTGELCDTDLVLRSFSQRWVSGGSVATYSEAMRTASSDPEARRLVTDPYTLTTDRGAEPELGAQPDFLRRPGRDLAPELAGFWTGGFVQAPFNTRIVRRSNALQEWAYGRRFRYSETMSLGKSMAAPILAAAVTGTVAGTIGLGNKYFDRLPRRLVERVTPKPGTGPSRKTQERGHYTFETYTTTTTGARYRATFAHNVDAYKSTAVLLAQSGLALALDRDRLAELQGGLTPAAAMGDALLARLPGAGVVMGTTRLS
;
A
#
# COMPACT_ATOMS: atom_id res chain seq x y z
N MET A 1 -7.34 -28.57 -6.22
CA MET A 1 -5.87 -28.65 -6.04
C MET A 1 -5.54 -27.89 -4.76
N SER A 2 -4.78 -28.48 -3.88
CA SER A 2 -4.25 -27.75 -2.72
C SER A 2 -3.30 -26.63 -3.20
N PRO A 3 -3.07 -25.56 -2.43
CA PRO A 3 -2.11 -24.51 -2.80
C PRO A 3 -0.72 -25.05 -3.15
N ALA A 4 -0.27 -26.12 -2.49
CA ALA A 4 1.03 -26.77 -2.71
C ALA A 4 1.16 -27.51 -4.06
N GLU A 5 0.04 -27.82 -4.74
CA GLU A 5 0.02 -28.56 -6.02
C GLU A 5 -0.07 -27.65 -7.23
N ARG A 6 -0.03 -26.31 -7.05
CA ARG A 6 -0.15 -25.36 -8.13
C ARG A 6 1.12 -25.28 -8.96
N GLU A 7 0.97 -24.98 -10.24
CA GLU A 7 2.08 -24.94 -11.22
C GLU A 7 3.10 -23.84 -10.87
N PHE A 8 2.60 -22.69 -10.38
CA PHE A 8 3.41 -21.52 -10.02
C PHE A 8 3.20 -21.11 -8.57
N ASP A 9 4.29 -20.77 -7.91
CA ASP A 9 4.25 -20.16 -6.60
C ASP A 9 3.83 -18.69 -6.70
N ILE A 10 4.33 -17.97 -7.73
CA ILE A 10 3.99 -16.57 -8.00
C ILE A 10 3.71 -16.36 -9.48
N VAL A 11 2.61 -15.71 -9.82
CA VAL A 11 2.35 -15.11 -11.12
C VAL A 11 2.34 -13.59 -11.01
N LEU A 12 3.23 -12.90 -11.73
CA LEU A 12 3.26 -11.45 -11.81
C LEU A 12 2.44 -10.98 -13.02
N TYR A 13 1.22 -10.49 -12.77
CA TYR A 13 0.34 -9.92 -13.77
C TYR A 13 0.58 -8.42 -13.96
N GLY A 14 0.74 -8.00 -15.21
CA GLY A 14 1.14 -6.65 -15.55
C GLY A 14 2.65 -6.44 -15.63
N ALA A 15 3.42 -7.52 -15.78
CA ALA A 15 4.89 -7.53 -15.83
C ALA A 15 5.50 -6.57 -16.87
N THR A 16 4.74 -6.17 -17.90
CA THR A 16 5.20 -5.25 -18.95
C THR A 16 5.05 -3.77 -18.61
N GLY A 17 4.35 -3.44 -17.50
CA GLY A 17 4.20 -2.09 -16.98
C GLY A 17 5.47 -1.56 -16.30
N PHE A 18 5.49 -0.28 -15.93
CA PHE A 18 6.64 0.32 -15.26
C PHE A 18 6.95 -0.37 -13.93
N SER A 19 5.98 -0.40 -12.99
CA SER A 19 6.14 -1.08 -11.70
C SER A 19 6.31 -2.59 -11.87
N GLY A 20 5.60 -3.21 -12.85
CA GLY A 20 5.72 -4.63 -13.14
C GLY A 20 7.13 -5.06 -13.55
N LYS A 21 7.83 -4.27 -14.37
CA LYS A 21 9.22 -4.54 -14.74
C LYS A 21 10.16 -4.45 -13.55
N LEU A 22 10.00 -3.45 -12.69
CA LEU A 22 10.80 -3.31 -11.48
C LEU A 22 10.55 -4.45 -10.49
N THR A 23 9.28 -4.88 -10.34
CA THR A 23 8.93 -6.04 -9.51
C THR A 23 9.52 -7.33 -10.06
N ALA A 24 9.45 -7.54 -11.38
CA ALA A 24 10.07 -8.68 -12.05
C ALA A 24 11.60 -8.67 -11.86
N GLU A 25 12.25 -7.50 -12.00
CA GLU A 25 13.70 -7.34 -11.77
C GLU A 25 14.07 -7.71 -10.33
N HIS A 26 13.30 -7.24 -9.34
CA HIS A 26 13.58 -7.60 -7.95
C HIS A 26 13.40 -9.10 -7.69
N LEU A 27 12.30 -9.70 -8.18
CA LEU A 27 12.07 -11.15 -8.06
C LEU A 27 13.20 -11.97 -8.70
N ALA A 28 13.69 -11.58 -9.89
CA ALA A 28 14.77 -12.28 -10.58
C ALA A 28 16.12 -12.21 -9.84
N HIS A 29 16.34 -11.16 -9.04
CA HIS A 29 17.57 -10.97 -8.27
C HIS A 29 17.43 -11.32 -6.78
N SER A 30 16.26 -11.79 -6.35
CA SER A 30 15.98 -12.09 -4.93
C SER A 30 16.70 -13.37 -4.41
N GLY A 31 17.26 -14.18 -5.30
CA GLY A 31 17.81 -15.50 -4.94
C GLY A 31 16.74 -16.52 -4.50
N SER A 32 15.46 -16.21 -4.73
CA SER A 32 14.34 -17.07 -4.35
C SER A 32 14.26 -18.34 -5.20
N THR A 33 13.84 -19.44 -4.59
CA THR A 33 13.54 -20.72 -5.26
C THR A 33 12.09 -20.81 -5.77
N ALA A 34 11.28 -19.75 -5.63
CA ALA A 34 9.90 -19.72 -6.07
C ALA A 34 9.77 -19.92 -7.59
N ARG A 35 8.79 -20.71 -8.00
CA ARG A 35 8.42 -20.91 -9.42
C ARG A 35 7.60 -19.72 -9.87
N ILE A 36 8.20 -18.83 -10.67
CA ILE A 36 7.64 -17.54 -11.07
C ILE A 36 7.22 -17.58 -12.54
N ALA A 37 6.04 -17.02 -12.86
CA ALA A 37 5.60 -16.76 -14.22
C ALA A 37 5.29 -15.28 -14.43
N LEU A 38 5.53 -14.78 -15.64
CA LEU A 38 5.17 -13.42 -16.06
C LEU A 38 3.84 -13.44 -16.82
N ALA A 39 2.92 -12.56 -16.48
CA ALA A 39 1.62 -12.49 -17.11
C ALA A 39 1.27 -11.10 -17.65
N GLY A 40 0.49 -11.06 -18.74
CA GLY A 40 0.04 -9.83 -19.40
C GLY A 40 -0.59 -10.09 -20.76
N ARG A 41 -0.98 -9.01 -21.46
CA ARG A 41 -1.76 -9.09 -22.70
C ARG A 41 -0.97 -9.38 -23.97
N SER A 42 0.35 -9.18 -23.96
CA SER A 42 1.19 -9.25 -25.16
C SER A 42 2.36 -10.21 -24.94
N SER A 43 2.34 -11.34 -25.66
CA SER A 43 3.43 -12.32 -25.66
C SER A 43 4.78 -11.71 -26.06
N GLU A 44 4.79 -10.82 -27.05
CA GLU A 44 5.98 -10.13 -27.52
C GLU A 44 6.61 -9.27 -26.41
N ARG A 45 5.78 -8.43 -25.75
CA ARG A 45 6.26 -7.57 -24.65
C ARG A 45 6.72 -8.38 -23.45
N LEU A 46 6.05 -9.49 -23.13
CA LEU A 46 6.46 -10.40 -22.05
C LEU A 46 7.81 -11.05 -22.36
N ARG A 47 8.04 -11.50 -23.63
CA ARG A 47 9.36 -11.99 -24.06
C ARG A 47 10.43 -10.92 -23.90
N GLY A 48 10.14 -9.67 -24.29
CA GLY A 48 11.06 -8.54 -24.10
C GLY A 48 11.43 -8.30 -22.63
N VAL A 49 10.47 -8.39 -21.70
CA VAL A 49 10.73 -8.30 -20.25
C VAL A 49 11.61 -9.47 -19.80
N ARG A 50 11.28 -10.71 -20.17
CA ARG A 50 12.07 -11.90 -19.80
C ARG A 50 13.51 -11.81 -20.30
N MET A 51 13.71 -11.35 -21.53
CA MET A 51 15.07 -11.12 -22.09
C MET A 51 15.83 -10.03 -21.30
N MET A 52 15.17 -8.96 -20.91
CA MET A 52 15.75 -7.88 -20.10
C MET A 52 16.20 -8.38 -18.72
N LEU A 53 15.49 -9.33 -18.13
CA LEU A 53 15.81 -9.92 -16.82
C LEU A 53 17.04 -10.83 -16.85
N GLY A 54 17.44 -11.29 -18.03
CA GLY A 54 18.63 -12.12 -18.22
C GLY A 54 18.48 -13.57 -17.73
N PRO A 55 19.62 -14.23 -17.38
CA PRO A 55 19.65 -15.66 -17.07
C PRO A 55 18.74 -16.08 -15.93
N ASN A 56 18.57 -15.24 -14.91
CA ASN A 56 17.78 -15.54 -13.70
C ASN A 56 16.29 -15.76 -13.98
N ALA A 57 15.80 -15.30 -15.14
CA ALA A 57 14.40 -15.44 -15.55
C ALA A 57 14.25 -16.10 -16.92
N ALA A 58 15.31 -16.71 -17.47
CA ALA A 58 15.30 -17.27 -18.83
C ALA A 58 14.18 -18.30 -19.03
N ASP A 59 13.93 -19.12 -18.02
CA ASP A 59 12.95 -20.20 -18.03
C ASP A 59 11.58 -19.81 -17.46
N TRP A 60 11.38 -18.54 -17.09
CA TRP A 60 10.09 -18.11 -16.54
C TRP A 60 8.99 -18.21 -17.60
N PRO A 61 7.92 -18.98 -17.33
CA PRO A 61 6.79 -19.10 -18.23
C PRO A 61 6.08 -17.77 -18.47
N LEU A 62 5.46 -17.65 -19.64
CA LEU A 62 4.69 -16.46 -20.04
C LEU A 62 3.21 -16.83 -20.17
N ILE A 63 2.35 -16.12 -19.45
CA ILE A 63 0.91 -16.35 -19.42
C ILE A 63 0.20 -15.17 -20.08
N LEU A 64 -0.66 -15.49 -21.06
CA LEU A 64 -1.52 -14.48 -21.67
C LEU A 64 -2.79 -14.33 -20.84
N ALA A 65 -3.01 -13.12 -20.31
CA ALA A 65 -4.19 -12.77 -19.54
C ALA A 65 -4.58 -11.32 -19.80
N ASP A 66 -5.88 -11.06 -19.89
CA ASP A 66 -6.45 -9.74 -20.15
C ASP A 66 -7.62 -9.46 -19.18
N ALA A 67 -7.61 -8.30 -18.50
CA ALA A 67 -8.68 -7.88 -17.60
C ALA A 67 -10.06 -7.74 -18.28
N SER A 68 -10.08 -7.55 -19.60
CA SER A 68 -11.31 -7.54 -20.40
C SER A 68 -11.86 -8.95 -20.74
N GLN A 69 -11.09 -9.99 -20.42
CA GLN A 69 -11.43 -11.39 -20.71
C GLN A 69 -11.36 -12.24 -19.42
N PRO A 70 -12.41 -12.24 -18.59
CA PRO A 70 -12.40 -12.87 -17.27
C PRO A 70 -11.94 -14.33 -17.25
N LEU A 71 -12.26 -15.12 -18.26
CA LEU A 71 -11.83 -16.52 -18.37
C LEU A 71 -10.31 -16.68 -18.40
N THR A 72 -9.59 -15.71 -18.96
CA THR A 72 -8.11 -15.73 -18.97
C THR A 72 -7.53 -15.46 -17.58
N LEU A 73 -8.21 -14.62 -16.78
CA LEU A 73 -7.84 -14.36 -15.39
C LEU A 73 -8.15 -15.58 -14.50
N GLU A 74 -9.29 -16.25 -14.70
CA GLU A 74 -9.64 -17.48 -13.99
C GLU A 74 -8.62 -18.60 -14.27
N ALA A 75 -8.26 -18.80 -15.55
CA ALA A 75 -7.27 -19.78 -15.94
C ALA A 75 -5.88 -19.49 -15.34
N MET A 76 -5.48 -18.21 -15.26
CA MET A 76 -4.23 -17.78 -14.63
C MET A 76 -4.27 -17.99 -13.12
N ALA A 77 -5.34 -17.56 -12.44
CA ALA A 77 -5.47 -17.68 -11.00
C ALA A 77 -5.48 -19.16 -10.56
N ALA A 78 -6.16 -20.05 -11.28
CA ALA A 78 -6.20 -21.47 -10.97
C ALA A 78 -4.82 -22.18 -10.99
N ARG A 79 -3.84 -21.61 -11.68
CA ARG A 79 -2.46 -22.16 -11.81
C ARG A 79 -1.46 -21.57 -10.81
N ALA A 80 -1.85 -20.49 -10.11
CA ALA A 80 -0.95 -19.75 -9.23
C ALA A 80 -1.30 -19.97 -7.75
N GLN A 81 -0.30 -20.07 -6.88
CA GLN A 81 -0.48 -19.97 -5.44
C GLN A 81 -0.73 -18.51 -5.05
N VAL A 82 0.03 -17.59 -5.65
CA VAL A 82 -0.07 -16.14 -5.42
C VAL A 82 -0.12 -15.41 -6.78
N VAL A 83 -1.02 -14.46 -6.93
CA VAL A 83 -1.02 -13.51 -8.04
C VAL A 83 -0.65 -12.13 -7.52
N LEU A 84 0.47 -11.59 -8.00
CA LEU A 84 0.85 -10.19 -7.83
C LEU A 84 0.35 -9.39 -9.02
N THR A 85 -0.29 -8.25 -8.79
CA THR A 85 -0.76 -7.42 -9.90
C THR A 85 -0.30 -5.96 -9.81
N THR A 86 0.15 -5.45 -10.96
CA THR A 86 0.48 -4.03 -11.16
C THR A 86 -0.43 -3.38 -12.21
N VAL A 87 -1.57 -4.01 -12.51
CA VAL A 87 -2.52 -3.55 -13.53
C VAL A 87 -3.53 -2.60 -12.92
N GLY A 88 -3.30 -1.31 -13.08
CA GLY A 88 -4.22 -0.23 -12.69
C GLY A 88 -4.73 0.58 -13.90
N PRO A 89 -5.70 1.50 -13.73
CA PRO A 89 -6.45 1.79 -12.48
C PRO A 89 -7.27 0.58 -11.98
N TYR A 90 -7.21 0.33 -10.68
CA TYR A 90 -7.81 -0.88 -10.08
C TYR A 90 -9.34 -0.82 -10.07
N THR A 91 -9.92 0.35 -9.86
CA THR A 91 -11.39 0.55 -9.98
C THR A 91 -11.91 0.09 -11.34
N ARG A 92 -11.09 0.19 -12.39
CA ARG A 92 -11.48 -0.19 -13.74
C ARG A 92 -11.15 -1.65 -14.09
N TYR A 93 -10.02 -2.16 -13.63
CA TYR A 93 -9.48 -3.44 -14.10
C TYR A 93 -9.25 -4.48 -12.99
N GLY A 94 -9.36 -4.10 -11.71
CA GLY A 94 -8.95 -4.95 -10.58
C GLY A 94 -9.99 -5.99 -10.19
N LEU A 95 -11.28 -5.62 -10.12
CA LEU A 95 -12.33 -6.50 -9.60
C LEU A 95 -12.43 -7.87 -10.28
N PRO A 96 -12.31 -7.99 -11.63
CA PRO A 96 -12.35 -9.31 -12.27
C PRO A 96 -11.22 -10.25 -11.81
N LEU A 97 -10.03 -9.71 -11.52
CA LEU A 97 -8.93 -10.52 -11.01
C LEU A 97 -9.12 -10.90 -9.54
N VAL A 98 -9.63 -9.98 -8.72
CA VAL A 98 -10.01 -10.29 -7.32
C VAL A 98 -11.04 -11.43 -7.30
N ALA A 99 -12.08 -11.35 -8.13
CA ALA A 99 -13.10 -12.41 -8.29
C ALA A 99 -12.46 -13.75 -8.65
N ALA A 100 -11.56 -13.77 -9.64
CA ALA A 100 -10.89 -14.99 -10.09
C ALA A 100 -10.03 -15.60 -8.97
N CYS A 101 -9.27 -14.79 -8.22
CA CYS A 101 -8.44 -15.24 -7.11
C CYS A 101 -9.32 -15.74 -5.94
N ALA A 102 -10.34 -14.99 -5.55
CA ALA A 102 -11.29 -15.39 -4.50
C ALA A 102 -11.97 -16.73 -4.82
N LYS A 103 -12.40 -16.92 -6.08
CA LYS A 103 -13.01 -18.17 -6.55
C LYS A 103 -12.04 -19.34 -6.54
N ALA A 104 -10.80 -19.10 -6.91
CA ALA A 104 -9.78 -20.15 -7.04
C ALA A 104 -9.09 -20.52 -5.72
N GLY A 105 -9.30 -19.80 -4.63
CA GLY A 105 -8.50 -19.95 -3.40
C GLY A 105 -7.04 -19.53 -3.60
N THR A 106 -6.79 -18.55 -4.47
CA THR A 106 -5.46 -18.01 -4.81
C THR A 106 -5.20 -16.74 -4.04
N ASP A 107 -4.05 -16.64 -3.39
CA ASP A 107 -3.64 -15.42 -2.72
C ASP A 107 -3.39 -14.30 -3.76
N TYR A 108 -3.75 -13.07 -3.41
CA TYR A 108 -3.69 -11.89 -4.27
C TYR A 108 -2.97 -10.75 -3.55
N ALA A 109 -2.12 -10.02 -4.24
CA ALA A 109 -1.55 -8.76 -3.73
C ALA A 109 -1.43 -7.72 -4.84
N ASP A 110 -1.72 -6.45 -4.51
CA ASP A 110 -1.72 -5.33 -5.44
C ASP A 110 -1.01 -4.08 -4.91
N LEU A 111 -1.01 -3.03 -5.71
CA LEU A 111 -0.44 -1.72 -5.43
C LEU A 111 -1.52 -0.62 -5.37
N THR A 112 -2.75 -0.97 -5.00
CA THR A 112 -3.85 0.00 -5.03
C THR A 112 -3.67 1.12 -4.01
N GLY A 113 -4.04 2.34 -4.41
CA GLY A 113 -4.31 3.49 -3.55
C GLY A 113 -5.76 3.97 -3.71
N GLU A 114 -6.65 3.11 -4.23
CA GLU A 114 -8.03 3.45 -4.61
C GLU A 114 -9.02 2.92 -3.58
N LEU A 115 -9.46 3.79 -2.66
CA LEU A 115 -10.31 3.40 -1.52
C LEU A 115 -11.60 2.70 -1.94
N MET A 116 -12.27 3.18 -3.00
CA MET A 116 -13.50 2.58 -3.51
C MET A 116 -13.28 1.19 -4.09
N PHE A 117 -12.14 0.95 -4.73
CA PHE A 117 -11.77 -0.39 -5.18
C PHE A 117 -11.58 -1.33 -3.98
N CYS A 118 -10.88 -0.88 -2.93
CA CYS A 118 -10.72 -1.67 -1.70
C CYS A 118 -12.08 -2.01 -1.08
N ARG A 119 -12.97 -1.01 -0.96
CA ARG A 119 -14.31 -1.22 -0.41
C ARG A 119 -15.10 -2.25 -1.23
N ASN A 120 -15.17 -2.08 -2.55
CA ASN A 120 -15.86 -2.98 -3.44
C ASN A 120 -15.27 -4.40 -3.42
N SER A 121 -13.94 -4.52 -3.35
CA SER A 121 -13.26 -5.82 -3.25
C SER A 121 -13.66 -6.55 -1.96
N ILE A 122 -13.74 -5.83 -0.84
CA ILE A 122 -14.15 -6.38 0.44
C ILE A 122 -15.63 -6.77 0.40
N ASP A 123 -16.52 -5.88 -0.03
CA ASP A 123 -17.96 -6.13 -0.03
C ASP A 123 -18.37 -7.31 -0.91
N LEU A 124 -17.76 -7.42 -2.08
CA LEU A 124 -18.12 -8.42 -3.05
C LEU A 124 -17.43 -9.78 -2.81
N TYR A 125 -16.20 -9.79 -2.32
CA TYR A 125 -15.38 -10.99 -2.38
C TYR A 125 -14.74 -11.41 -1.05
N HIS A 126 -14.87 -10.64 0.04
CA HIS A 126 -14.30 -11.02 1.34
C HIS A 126 -14.78 -12.40 1.79
N LYS A 127 -16.10 -12.60 1.78
CA LYS A 127 -16.67 -13.88 2.22
C LYS A 127 -16.24 -15.04 1.32
N GLN A 128 -16.33 -14.87 -0.01
CA GLN A 128 -15.91 -15.92 -0.95
C GLN A 128 -14.43 -16.28 -0.77
N ALA A 129 -13.55 -15.28 -0.63
CA ALA A 129 -12.13 -15.49 -0.41
C ALA A 129 -11.88 -16.23 0.92
N ALA A 130 -12.59 -15.87 1.98
CA ALA A 130 -12.51 -16.56 3.26
C ALA A 130 -12.94 -18.03 3.15
N ASP A 131 -14.08 -18.29 2.48
CA ASP A 131 -14.63 -19.64 2.28
C ASP A 131 -13.69 -20.54 1.46
N THR A 132 -12.91 -19.98 0.53
CA THR A 132 -11.95 -20.72 -0.32
C THR A 132 -10.54 -20.78 0.25
N GLY A 133 -10.25 -20.04 1.32
CA GLY A 133 -8.93 -19.92 1.94
C GLY A 133 -8.00 -18.92 1.23
N ALA A 134 -8.52 -18.08 0.31
CA ALA A 134 -7.74 -17.04 -0.35
C ALA A 134 -7.48 -15.84 0.56
N ARG A 135 -6.29 -15.25 0.45
CA ARG A 135 -5.92 -13.96 1.03
C ARG A 135 -5.91 -12.91 -0.07
N ILE A 136 -6.82 -11.94 0.00
CA ILE A 136 -6.88 -10.80 -0.94
C ILE A 136 -6.25 -9.61 -0.23
N ILE A 137 -4.94 -9.38 -0.46
CA ILE A 137 -4.18 -8.36 0.25
C ILE A 137 -4.04 -7.13 -0.62
N LEU A 138 -4.64 -6.03 -0.16
CA LEU A 138 -4.70 -4.77 -0.86
C LEU A 138 -3.57 -3.83 -0.40
N ALA A 139 -3.09 -2.96 -1.31
CA ALA A 139 -2.14 -1.89 -1.00
C ALA A 139 -0.74 -2.35 -0.53
N CYS A 140 -0.13 -3.32 -1.24
CA CYS A 140 1.22 -3.86 -0.94
C CYS A 140 2.37 -3.02 -1.52
N GLY A 141 2.26 -1.69 -1.52
CA GLY A 141 3.28 -0.77 -2.05
C GLY A 141 3.79 0.24 -1.03
N PHE A 142 4.65 1.15 -1.52
CA PHE A 142 5.16 2.30 -0.75
C PHE A 142 4.05 3.13 -0.12
N ASP A 143 2.91 3.22 -0.80
CA ASP A 143 1.83 4.08 -0.36
C ASP A 143 1.27 3.67 1.02
N SER A 144 1.27 2.38 1.37
CA SER A 144 0.63 1.89 2.60
C SER A 144 1.47 0.97 3.47
N ILE A 145 2.37 0.14 2.91
CA ILE A 145 3.19 -0.77 3.73
C ILE A 145 3.98 -0.04 4.82
N PRO A 146 4.65 1.11 4.56
CA PRO A 146 5.37 1.82 5.61
C PRO A 146 4.48 2.26 6.78
N SER A 147 3.26 2.70 6.46
CA SER A 147 2.25 3.13 7.44
C SER A 147 1.77 1.96 8.28
N ASP A 148 1.34 0.90 7.63
CA ASP A 148 0.72 -0.27 8.23
C ASP A 148 1.72 -1.05 9.10
N LEU A 149 2.93 -1.30 8.56
CA LEU A 149 3.97 -2.03 9.30
C LEU A 149 4.61 -1.22 10.43
N ASN A 150 4.72 0.12 10.32
CA ASN A 150 5.22 0.92 11.44
C ASN A 150 4.30 0.82 12.65
N VAL A 151 2.98 0.87 12.46
CA VAL A 151 2.02 0.69 13.55
C VAL A 151 2.08 -0.74 14.09
N TYR A 152 2.19 -1.73 13.19
CA TYR A 152 2.33 -3.13 13.60
C TYR A 152 3.59 -3.36 14.46
N GLN A 153 4.74 -2.77 14.10
CA GLN A 153 5.97 -2.82 14.91
C GLN A 153 5.77 -2.20 16.30
N LEU A 154 5.07 -1.05 16.37
CA LEU A 154 4.77 -0.39 17.65
C LEU A 154 3.89 -1.26 18.52
N TYR A 155 2.86 -1.85 17.95
CA TYR A 155 1.99 -2.81 18.64
C TYR A 155 2.79 -4.02 19.16
N ARG A 156 3.57 -4.66 18.32
CA ARG A 156 4.41 -5.81 18.71
C ARG A 156 5.34 -5.44 19.89
N ARG A 157 5.95 -4.27 19.81
CA ARG A 157 6.86 -3.79 20.85
C ARG A 157 6.12 -3.46 22.15
N SER A 158 4.95 -2.84 22.11
CA SER A 158 4.16 -2.55 23.30
C SER A 158 3.70 -3.81 24.03
N VAL A 159 3.35 -4.85 23.27
CA VAL A 159 3.02 -6.18 23.82
C VAL A 159 4.23 -6.82 24.47
N GLU A 160 5.38 -6.83 23.79
CA GLU A 160 6.65 -7.37 24.31
C GLU A 160 7.08 -6.69 25.63
N ASP A 161 6.96 -5.36 25.68
CA ASP A 161 7.32 -4.57 26.87
C ASP A 161 6.22 -4.56 27.96
N GLY A 162 5.03 -5.11 27.69
CA GLY A 162 3.90 -5.11 28.63
C GLY A 162 3.37 -3.71 28.96
N THR A 163 3.41 -2.76 28.00
CA THR A 163 3.06 -1.36 28.23
C THR A 163 1.63 -0.99 27.82
N GLY A 164 0.80 -1.99 27.56
CA GLY A 164 -0.62 -1.81 27.22
C GLY A 164 -0.84 -1.46 25.74
N GLU A 165 -2.04 -0.92 25.45
CA GLU A 165 -2.53 -0.64 24.12
C GLU A 165 -1.97 0.69 23.57
N LEU A 166 -1.87 0.80 22.26
CA LEU A 166 -1.54 2.07 21.57
C LEU A 166 -2.70 3.07 21.73
N CYS A 167 -2.37 4.35 21.87
CA CYS A 167 -3.33 5.46 21.93
C CYS A 167 -3.13 6.41 20.73
N ASP A 168 -2.75 7.67 21.01
CA ASP A 168 -2.46 8.64 19.95
C ASP A 168 -1.19 8.24 19.22
N THR A 169 -1.33 8.03 17.92
CA THR A 169 -0.27 7.52 17.05
C THR A 169 -0.20 8.36 15.78
N ASP A 170 0.94 8.97 15.53
CA ASP A 170 1.15 9.90 14.43
C ASP A 170 2.35 9.48 13.58
N LEU A 171 2.12 9.27 12.29
CA LEU A 171 3.19 9.06 11.32
C LEU A 171 3.66 10.39 10.75
N VAL A 172 4.97 10.52 10.60
CA VAL A 172 5.62 11.68 9.98
C VAL A 172 6.55 11.24 8.87
N LEU A 173 6.27 11.64 7.64
CA LEU A 173 7.24 11.53 6.54
C LEU A 173 8.36 12.54 6.79
N ARG A 174 9.52 12.07 7.25
CA ARG A 174 10.66 12.89 7.71
C ARG A 174 11.52 13.38 6.56
N SER A 175 11.78 12.52 5.61
CA SER A 175 12.54 12.85 4.40
C SER A 175 11.95 12.16 3.18
N PHE A 176 12.01 12.82 2.04
CA PHE A 176 11.50 12.31 0.78
C PHE A 176 12.19 12.98 -0.39
N SER A 177 12.89 12.21 -1.19
CA SER A 177 13.70 12.73 -2.30
C SER A 177 12.98 12.79 -3.63
N GLN A 178 11.77 12.22 -3.74
CA GLN A 178 11.07 12.07 -5.02
C GLN A 178 10.58 13.42 -5.56
N ARG A 179 10.85 13.66 -6.83
CA ARG A 179 10.43 14.87 -7.58
C ARG A 179 9.51 14.56 -8.75
N TRP A 180 9.22 13.29 -9.02
CA TRP A 180 8.46 12.85 -10.20
C TRP A 180 7.31 11.95 -9.80
N VAL A 181 6.17 12.07 -10.52
CA VAL A 181 5.00 11.20 -10.35
C VAL A 181 4.81 10.41 -11.64
N SER A 182 4.53 9.10 -11.55
CA SER A 182 4.29 8.26 -12.73
C SER A 182 2.92 8.53 -13.35
N GLY A 183 2.78 8.25 -14.64
CA GLY A 183 1.48 8.35 -15.31
C GLY A 183 0.41 7.45 -14.70
N GLY A 184 0.80 6.29 -14.14
CA GLY A 184 -0.09 5.38 -13.40
C GLY A 184 -0.62 6.04 -12.12
N SER A 185 0.25 6.63 -11.30
CA SER A 185 -0.15 7.32 -10.06
C SER A 185 -1.08 8.50 -10.34
N VAL A 186 -0.82 9.29 -11.38
CA VAL A 186 -1.70 10.40 -11.78
C VAL A 186 -3.06 9.89 -12.23
N ALA A 187 -3.11 8.81 -13.01
CA ALA A 187 -4.36 8.22 -13.49
C ALA A 187 -5.20 7.68 -12.33
N THR A 188 -4.58 6.92 -11.40
CA THR A 188 -5.22 6.39 -10.19
C THR A 188 -5.78 7.51 -9.31
N TYR A 189 -4.97 8.56 -9.03
CA TYR A 189 -5.42 9.69 -8.21
C TYR A 189 -6.56 10.46 -8.87
N SER A 190 -6.46 10.74 -10.18
CA SER A 190 -7.51 11.44 -10.93
C SER A 190 -8.82 10.67 -10.95
N GLU A 191 -8.78 9.33 -11.08
CA GLU A 191 -9.97 8.48 -11.06
C GLU A 191 -10.62 8.44 -9.66
N ALA A 192 -9.81 8.30 -8.60
CA ALA A 192 -10.30 8.35 -7.22
C ALA A 192 -11.00 9.66 -6.89
N MET A 193 -10.39 10.79 -7.31
CA MET A 193 -10.98 12.12 -7.12
C MET A 193 -12.28 12.29 -7.91
N ARG A 194 -12.34 11.81 -9.14
CA ARG A 194 -13.55 11.87 -9.99
C ARG A 194 -14.70 11.10 -9.35
N THR A 195 -14.46 9.90 -8.88
CA THR A 195 -15.48 9.06 -8.23
C THR A 195 -16.00 9.73 -6.96
N ALA A 196 -15.13 10.22 -6.08
CA ALA A 196 -15.52 10.87 -4.83
C ALA A 196 -16.33 12.15 -5.01
N SER A 197 -16.24 12.84 -6.16
CA SER A 197 -16.93 14.10 -6.40
C SER A 197 -18.26 13.95 -7.13
N SER A 198 -18.41 12.90 -7.93
CA SER A 198 -19.64 12.67 -8.71
C SER A 198 -20.73 11.95 -7.93
N ASP A 199 -20.38 11.25 -6.84
CA ASP A 199 -21.30 10.44 -6.07
C ASP A 199 -21.30 10.82 -4.58
N PRO A 200 -22.47 11.25 -4.01
CA PRO A 200 -22.61 11.57 -2.59
C PRO A 200 -22.34 10.38 -1.66
N GLU A 201 -22.64 9.14 -2.09
CA GLU A 201 -22.38 7.93 -1.33
C GLU A 201 -20.87 7.64 -1.29
N ALA A 202 -20.20 7.69 -2.44
CA ALA A 202 -18.75 7.59 -2.50
C ALA A 202 -18.06 8.63 -1.62
N ARG A 203 -18.58 9.87 -1.55
CA ARG A 203 -18.06 10.91 -0.67
C ARG A 203 -18.22 10.55 0.80
N ARG A 204 -19.36 9.99 1.21
CA ARG A 204 -19.56 9.48 2.58
C ARG A 204 -18.53 8.42 2.92
N LEU A 205 -18.38 7.43 2.06
CA LEU A 205 -17.42 6.33 2.24
C LEU A 205 -15.97 6.84 2.35
N VAL A 206 -15.58 7.79 1.53
CA VAL A 206 -14.22 8.37 1.59
C VAL A 206 -13.97 9.15 2.88
N THR A 207 -15.00 9.78 3.47
CA THR A 207 -14.87 10.53 4.72
C THR A 207 -15.00 9.69 5.98
N ASP A 208 -15.57 8.50 5.88
CA ASP A 208 -15.73 7.57 7.00
C ASP A 208 -14.36 6.98 7.42
N PRO A 209 -13.94 7.18 8.69
CA PRO A 209 -12.65 6.67 9.16
C PRO A 209 -12.55 5.14 9.16
N TYR A 210 -13.67 4.43 9.23
CA TYR A 210 -13.73 2.96 9.28
C TYR A 210 -14.37 2.33 8.05
N THR A 211 -14.41 3.04 6.93
CA THR A 211 -15.08 2.58 5.70
C THR A 211 -14.64 1.21 5.21
N LEU A 212 -13.45 0.75 5.57
CA LEU A 212 -12.94 -0.58 5.18
C LEU A 212 -13.26 -1.68 6.21
N THR A 213 -13.86 -1.38 7.37
CA THR A 213 -14.27 -2.42 8.33
C THR A 213 -15.52 -3.15 7.87
N THR A 214 -15.62 -4.44 8.21
CA THR A 214 -16.77 -5.28 7.88
C THR A 214 -17.78 -5.35 9.03
N ASP A 215 -17.32 -5.30 10.27
CA ASP A 215 -18.16 -5.27 11.47
C ASP A 215 -18.29 -3.83 11.98
N ARG A 216 -19.36 -3.16 11.55
CA ARG A 216 -19.68 -1.79 11.95
C ARG A 216 -20.07 -1.68 13.43
N GLY A 217 -20.61 -2.75 14.01
CA GLY A 217 -21.04 -2.79 15.40
C GLY A 217 -19.88 -2.83 16.39
N ALA A 218 -18.72 -3.31 15.98
CA ALA A 218 -17.52 -3.41 16.79
C ALA A 218 -16.64 -2.15 16.77
N GLU A 219 -16.95 -1.15 15.93
CA GLU A 219 -16.13 0.06 15.79
C GLU A 219 -16.08 0.89 17.07
N PRO A 220 -14.89 1.43 17.43
CA PRO A 220 -14.79 2.30 18.60
C PRO A 220 -15.37 3.69 18.34
N GLU A 221 -16.12 4.21 19.31
CA GLU A 221 -16.70 5.56 19.27
C GLU A 221 -15.68 6.62 19.71
N LEU A 222 -14.78 7.01 18.82
CA LEU A 222 -13.70 7.96 19.13
C LEU A 222 -13.99 9.40 18.68
N GLY A 223 -15.17 9.67 18.11
CA GLY A 223 -15.53 10.98 17.55
C GLY A 223 -14.69 11.32 16.31
N ALA A 224 -14.37 12.60 16.12
CA ALA A 224 -13.62 13.05 14.95
C ALA A 224 -12.19 12.45 14.93
N GLN A 225 -11.83 11.88 13.79
CA GLN A 225 -10.50 11.30 13.54
C GLN A 225 -9.92 11.88 12.24
N PRO A 226 -9.31 13.08 12.30
CA PRO A 226 -8.71 13.70 11.13
C PRO A 226 -7.57 12.83 10.58
N ASP A 227 -7.47 12.73 9.26
CA ASP A 227 -6.44 11.91 8.61
C ASP A 227 -5.06 12.52 8.70
N PHE A 228 -5.00 13.85 8.73
CA PHE A 228 -3.77 14.64 8.89
C PHE A 228 -4.03 15.93 9.65
N LEU A 229 -2.98 16.43 10.29
CA LEU A 229 -3.03 17.65 11.08
C LEU A 229 -1.86 18.56 10.69
N ARG A 230 -2.13 19.89 10.68
CA ARG A 230 -1.07 20.90 10.63
C ARG A 230 -0.79 21.36 12.05
N ARG A 231 0.41 21.07 12.56
CA ARG A 231 0.81 21.50 13.91
C ARG A 231 2.33 21.58 14.08
N PRO A 232 2.83 22.31 15.09
CA PRO A 232 4.24 22.21 15.48
C PRO A 232 4.60 20.76 15.80
N GLY A 233 5.78 20.33 15.39
CA GLY A 233 6.22 18.94 15.62
C GLY A 233 6.25 18.54 17.10
N ARG A 234 6.59 19.50 18.01
CA ARG A 234 6.57 19.27 19.47
C ARG A 234 5.21 18.80 20.00
N ASP A 235 4.11 19.16 19.32
CA ASP A 235 2.76 18.76 19.70
C ASP A 235 2.43 17.31 19.26
N LEU A 236 3.25 16.73 18.37
CA LEU A 236 3.25 15.32 18.00
C LEU A 236 4.17 14.51 18.90
N ALA A 237 5.42 14.96 19.00
CA ALA A 237 6.43 14.33 19.82
C ALA A 237 7.52 15.36 20.20
N PRO A 238 8.04 15.35 21.44
CA PRO A 238 9.15 16.23 21.85
C PRO A 238 10.37 16.15 20.93
N GLU A 239 10.64 14.98 20.37
CA GLU A 239 11.74 14.71 19.42
C GLU A 239 11.61 15.50 18.12
N LEU A 240 10.42 16.00 17.82
CA LEU A 240 10.12 16.82 16.65
C LEU A 240 10.13 18.32 16.96
N ALA A 241 10.63 18.73 18.12
CA ALA A 241 10.72 20.15 18.48
C ALA A 241 11.46 20.97 17.42
N GLY A 242 10.89 22.11 17.07
CA GLY A 242 11.41 23.00 16.03
C GLY A 242 10.97 22.65 14.60
N PHE A 243 10.44 21.47 14.34
CA PHE A 243 9.83 21.15 13.04
C PHE A 243 8.39 21.62 12.96
N TRP A 244 7.93 21.86 11.74
CA TRP A 244 6.50 22.00 11.40
C TRP A 244 6.05 20.84 10.53
N THR A 245 4.83 20.39 10.76
CA THR A 245 4.20 19.33 9.98
C THR A 245 2.96 19.85 9.23
N GLY A 246 2.67 19.23 8.09
CA GLY A 246 1.53 19.56 7.26
C GLY A 246 0.87 18.32 6.67
N GLY A 247 -0.20 18.53 5.90
CA GLY A 247 -0.97 17.44 5.31
C GLY A 247 -0.11 16.52 4.42
N PHE A 248 -0.36 15.22 4.52
CA PHE A 248 0.23 14.19 3.66
C PHE A 248 -0.86 13.65 2.72
N VAL A 249 -0.58 13.65 1.43
CA VAL A 249 -1.58 13.36 0.39
C VAL A 249 -2.16 11.94 0.47
N GLN A 250 -1.40 11.00 0.97
CA GLN A 250 -1.82 9.60 1.10
C GLN A 250 -2.55 9.29 2.42
N ALA A 251 -2.52 10.21 3.38
CA ALA A 251 -3.13 10.01 4.69
C ALA A 251 -4.60 9.54 4.64
N PRO A 252 -5.49 10.10 3.78
CA PRO A 252 -6.88 9.64 3.71
C PRO A 252 -7.05 8.18 3.30
N PHE A 253 -6.13 7.63 2.53
CA PHE A 253 -6.13 6.22 2.17
C PHE A 253 -5.49 5.36 3.28
N ASN A 254 -4.29 5.72 3.69
CA ASN A 254 -3.49 4.93 4.64
C ASN A 254 -4.15 4.78 6.00
N THR A 255 -4.77 5.84 6.51
CA THR A 255 -5.47 5.78 7.82
C THR A 255 -6.57 4.74 7.83
N ARG A 256 -7.25 4.49 6.70
CA ARG A 256 -8.27 3.41 6.56
C ARG A 256 -7.62 2.03 6.53
N ILE A 257 -6.48 1.88 5.86
CA ILE A 257 -5.72 0.62 5.84
C ILE A 257 -5.28 0.26 7.26
N VAL A 258 -4.66 1.19 7.98
CA VAL A 258 -4.17 0.96 9.36
C VAL A 258 -5.31 0.65 10.34
N ARG A 259 -6.44 1.38 10.25
CA ARG A 259 -7.63 1.10 11.09
C ARG A 259 -8.25 -0.25 10.75
N ARG A 260 -8.24 -0.65 9.46
CA ARG A 260 -8.66 -1.99 9.07
C ARG A 260 -7.72 -3.06 9.62
N SER A 261 -6.41 -2.84 9.64
CA SER A 261 -5.45 -3.75 10.27
C SER A 261 -5.74 -3.96 11.75
N ASN A 262 -6.11 -2.90 12.48
CA ASN A 262 -6.55 -2.99 13.87
C ASN A 262 -7.84 -3.82 14.00
N ALA A 263 -8.85 -3.54 13.15
CA ALA A 263 -10.12 -4.27 13.17
C ALA A 263 -9.96 -5.76 12.84
N LEU A 264 -9.13 -6.10 11.83
CA LEU A 264 -8.84 -7.49 11.44
C LEU A 264 -8.11 -8.27 12.53
N GLN A 265 -7.40 -7.60 13.42
CA GLN A 265 -6.71 -8.17 14.58
C GLN A 265 -7.54 -7.98 15.86
N GLU A 266 -8.86 -7.94 15.76
CA GLU A 266 -9.78 -7.84 16.89
C GLU A 266 -9.52 -6.60 17.78
N TRP A 267 -9.11 -5.50 17.16
CA TRP A 267 -8.75 -4.23 17.82
C TRP A 267 -7.52 -4.33 18.73
N ALA A 268 -6.59 -5.22 18.42
CA ALA A 268 -5.41 -5.49 19.25
C ALA A 268 -4.46 -4.29 19.42
N TYR A 269 -4.47 -3.31 18.49
CA TYR A 269 -3.71 -2.07 18.69
C TYR A 269 -4.27 -1.23 19.84
N GLY A 270 -5.56 -1.36 20.11
CA GLY A 270 -6.29 -0.70 21.18
C GLY A 270 -7.61 -0.11 20.70
N ARG A 271 -8.61 -0.11 21.56
CA ARG A 271 -9.92 0.53 21.27
C ARG A 271 -9.88 2.06 21.38
N ARG A 272 -8.83 2.61 22.00
CA ARG A 272 -8.55 4.05 22.07
C ARG A 272 -7.55 4.52 21.02
N PHE A 273 -7.13 3.64 20.14
CA PHE A 273 -6.15 3.90 19.08
C PHE A 273 -6.66 4.97 18.10
N ARG A 274 -5.94 6.07 18.01
CA ARG A 274 -6.15 7.16 17.05
C ARG A 274 -4.93 7.24 16.14
N TYR A 275 -5.15 7.36 14.85
CA TYR A 275 -4.06 7.39 13.88
C TYR A 275 -4.18 8.53 12.89
N SER A 276 -3.10 9.27 12.69
CA SER A 276 -2.97 10.30 11.66
C SER A 276 -1.62 10.26 10.96
N GLU A 277 -1.53 10.88 9.78
CA GLU A 277 -0.29 10.97 9.00
C GLU A 277 0.01 12.41 8.59
N THR A 278 1.27 12.80 8.70
CA THR A 278 1.75 14.13 8.32
C THR A 278 3.08 14.03 7.57
N MET A 279 3.51 15.15 7.02
CA MET A 279 4.86 15.29 6.47
C MET A 279 5.62 16.44 7.15
N SER A 280 6.92 16.25 7.34
CA SER A 280 7.81 17.29 7.88
C SER A 280 8.13 18.34 6.82
N LEU A 281 7.95 19.61 7.16
CA LEU A 281 8.23 20.77 6.31
C LEU A 281 9.42 21.58 6.78
N GLY A 282 10.23 20.98 7.67
CA GLY A 282 11.49 21.53 8.13
C GLY A 282 11.38 22.44 9.35
N LYS A 283 12.49 23.15 9.63
CA LYS A 283 12.66 24.03 10.81
C LYS A 283 12.78 25.50 10.45
N SER A 284 12.69 25.87 9.17
CA SER A 284 12.86 27.25 8.72
C SER A 284 11.75 28.16 9.27
N MET A 285 12.02 29.45 9.35
CA MET A 285 10.99 30.45 9.73
C MET A 285 9.79 30.46 8.77
N ALA A 286 9.95 30.01 7.52
CA ALA A 286 8.89 29.87 6.54
C ALA A 286 8.10 28.55 6.69
N ALA A 287 8.56 27.59 7.50
CA ALA A 287 7.94 26.28 7.62
C ALA A 287 6.46 26.33 8.07
N PRO A 288 6.03 27.23 8.98
CA PRO A 288 4.59 27.34 9.34
C PRO A 288 3.70 27.78 8.16
N ILE A 289 4.20 28.70 7.32
CA ILE A 289 3.51 29.17 6.12
C ILE A 289 3.43 28.07 5.07
N LEU A 290 4.54 27.38 4.84
CA LEU A 290 4.60 26.23 3.93
C LEU A 290 3.66 25.11 4.41
N ALA A 291 3.63 24.84 5.72
CA ALA A 291 2.72 23.86 6.31
C ALA A 291 1.24 24.23 6.07
N ALA A 292 0.90 25.51 6.19
CA ALA A 292 -0.46 26.00 5.89
C ALA A 292 -0.80 25.82 4.40
N ALA A 293 0.11 26.19 3.50
CA ALA A 293 -0.08 26.08 2.07
C ALA A 293 -0.24 24.62 1.61
N VAL A 294 0.66 23.73 2.06
CA VAL A 294 0.60 22.30 1.73
C VAL A 294 -0.69 21.67 2.27
N THR A 295 -1.02 21.92 3.56
CA THR A 295 -2.24 21.38 4.16
C THR A 295 -3.50 21.90 3.46
N GLY A 296 -3.54 23.19 3.12
CA GLY A 296 -4.64 23.80 2.38
C GLY A 296 -4.77 23.21 0.96
N THR A 297 -3.65 22.91 0.29
CA THR A 297 -3.67 22.25 -1.03
C THR A 297 -4.19 20.82 -0.90
N VAL A 298 -3.70 20.02 0.04
CA VAL A 298 -4.16 18.64 0.27
C VAL A 298 -5.64 18.63 0.64
N ALA A 299 -6.07 19.46 1.60
CA ALA A 299 -7.47 19.56 1.99
C ALA A 299 -8.36 20.06 0.83
N GLY A 300 -7.89 21.03 0.06
CA GLY A 300 -8.59 21.56 -1.11
C GLY A 300 -8.76 20.53 -2.21
N THR A 301 -7.73 19.72 -2.48
CA THR A 301 -7.85 18.63 -3.47
C THR A 301 -8.82 17.56 -3.02
N ILE A 302 -8.90 17.25 -1.73
CA ILE A 302 -9.86 16.28 -1.17
C ILE A 302 -11.28 16.87 -1.12
N GLY A 303 -11.44 18.11 -0.69
CA GLY A 303 -12.74 18.75 -0.45
C GLY A 303 -13.39 19.39 -1.69
N LEU A 304 -12.59 20.02 -2.55
CA LEU A 304 -13.04 20.76 -3.74
C LEU A 304 -12.75 20.02 -5.06
N GLY A 305 -12.02 18.93 -4.97
CA GLY A 305 -11.29 18.17 -5.97
C GLY A 305 -11.75 18.20 -7.41
N ASN A 306 -13.02 18.12 -7.70
CA ASN A 306 -13.45 17.92 -9.08
C ASN A 306 -14.11 19.12 -9.76
N LYS A 307 -14.70 20.04 -9.01
CA LYS A 307 -15.34 21.21 -9.67
C LYS A 307 -14.35 22.04 -10.50
N TYR A 308 -13.06 21.95 -10.18
CA TYR A 308 -11.98 22.66 -10.89
C TYR A 308 -11.17 21.78 -11.84
N PHE A 309 -10.96 20.47 -11.52
CA PHE A 309 -10.22 19.55 -12.38
C PHE A 309 -10.95 19.26 -13.71
N ASP A 310 -12.29 19.10 -13.66
CA ASP A 310 -13.10 18.93 -14.87
C ASP A 310 -13.16 20.17 -15.77
N ARG A 311 -12.82 21.35 -15.22
CA ARG A 311 -12.73 22.60 -15.98
C ARG A 311 -11.36 22.84 -16.61
N LEU A 312 -10.33 22.08 -16.23
CA LEU A 312 -9.02 22.18 -16.87
C LEU A 312 -9.08 21.59 -18.28
N PRO A 313 -8.59 22.31 -19.31
CA PRO A 313 -8.54 21.79 -20.66
C PRO A 313 -7.77 20.45 -20.69
N ARG A 314 -8.37 19.38 -21.21
CA ARG A 314 -7.75 18.04 -21.31
C ARG A 314 -6.34 18.11 -21.89
N ARG A 315 -6.10 18.98 -22.88
CA ARG A 315 -4.79 19.21 -23.48
C ARG A 315 -3.71 19.71 -22.50
N LEU A 316 -4.12 20.43 -21.44
CA LEU A 316 -3.19 20.90 -20.41
C LEU A 316 -2.85 19.77 -19.44
N VAL A 317 -3.85 18.99 -19.03
CA VAL A 317 -3.67 17.80 -18.19
C VAL A 317 -2.79 16.76 -18.90
N GLU A 318 -3.06 16.47 -20.18
CA GLU A 318 -2.28 15.54 -21.00
C GLU A 318 -0.82 15.96 -21.19
N ARG A 319 -0.52 17.28 -21.21
CA ARG A 319 0.86 17.79 -21.31
C ARG A 319 1.69 17.61 -20.05
N VAL A 320 1.06 17.65 -18.88
CA VAL A 320 1.74 17.50 -17.60
C VAL A 320 1.66 16.07 -17.06
N THR A 321 0.79 15.22 -17.62
CA THR A 321 0.65 13.83 -17.21
C THR A 321 1.68 12.96 -17.96
N PRO A 322 2.58 12.29 -17.25
CA PRO A 322 3.51 11.35 -17.88
C PRO A 322 2.76 10.23 -18.60
N LYS A 323 3.30 9.77 -19.74
CA LYS A 323 2.67 8.68 -20.51
C LYS A 323 2.58 7.39 -19.67
N PRO A 324 1.50 6.60 -19.82
CA PRO A 324 1.41 5.28 -19.17
C PRO A 324 2.64 4.43 -19.46
N GLY A 325 3.17 3.75 -18.43
CA GLY A 325 4.37 2.92 -18.55
C GLY A 325 5.71 3.65 -18.48
N THR A 326 5.69 4.99 -18.24
CA THR A 326 6.91 5.78 -17.99
C THR A 326 7.03 6.14 -16.51
N GLY A 327 8.28 6.29 -16.05
CA GLY A 327 8.61 6.68 -14.68
C GLY A 327 10.03 7.27 -14.60
N PRO A 328 10.53 7.52 -13.39
CA PRO A 328 11.86 8.08 -13.19
C PRO A 328 12.96 7.19 -13.77
N SER A 329 14.07 7.82 -14.18
CA SER A 329 15.25 7.10 -14.69
C SER A 329 15.86 6.21 -13.61
N ARG A 330 16.59 5.15 -14.01
CA ARG A 330 17.29 4.23 -13.10
C ARG A 330 18.20 4.98 -12.11
N LYS A 331 18.96 5.96 -12.59
CA LYS A 331 19.82 6.82 -11.76
C LYS A 331 19.01 7.61 -10.70
N THR A 332 17.81 8.07 -11.05
CA THR A 332 16.92 8.77 -10.11
C THR A 332 16.38 7.79 -9.06
N GLN A 333 16.01 6.59 -9.46
CA GLN A 333 15.51 5.54 -8.57
C GLN A 333 16.56 5.13 -7.53
N GLU A 334 17.81 4.93 -7.95
CA GLU A 334 18.92 4.51 -7.10
C GLU A 334 19.42 5.60 -6.14
N ARG A 335 19.21 6.89 -6.46
CA ARG A 335 19.54 8.04 -5.61
C ARG A 335 18.42 8.49 -4.70
N GLY A 336 17.26 7.87 -4.86
CA GLY A 336 16.10 8.14 -4.03
C GLY A 336 16.32 7.72 -2.58
N HIS A 337 15.57 8.33 -1.69
CA HIS A 337 15.45 7.90 -0.30
C HIS A 337 14.17 8.43 0.32
N TYR A 338 13.70 7.75 1.34
CA TYR A 338 12.64 8.25 2.21
C TYR A 338 12.77 7.69 3.62
N THR A 339 12.17 8.39 4.58
CA THR A 339 12.10 7.97 5.97
C THR A 339 10.75 8.33 6.55
N PHE A 340 10.05 7.34 7.06
CA PHE A 340 8.88 7.50 7.91
C PHE A 340 9.25 7.23 9.37
N GLU A 341 8.79 8.08 10.27
CA GLU A 341 8.82 7.86 11.71
C GLU A 341 7.39 7.88 12.25
N THR A 342 7.02 6.90 13.04
CA THR A 342 5.70 6.83 13.68
C THR A 342 5.88 6.87 15.18
N TYR A 343 5.23 7.83 15.81
CA TYR A 343 5.28 8.06 17.25
C TYR A 343 3.97 7.63 17.88
N THR A 344 4.04 6.98 19.05
CA THR A 344 2.86 6.57 19.80
C THR A 344 3.04 6.74 21.29
N THR A 345 1.92 6.88 21.98
CA THR A 345 1.82 6.76 23.44
C THR A 345 0.91 5.59 23.77
N THR A 346 1.25 4.81 24.79
CA THR A 346 0.43 3.68 25.22
C THR A 346 -0.49 4.03 26.39
N THR A 347 -1.40 3.14 26.74
CA THR A 347 -2.33 3.32 27.87
C THR A 347 -1.63 3.45 29.23
N THR A 348 -0.40 2.97 29.37
CA THR A 348 0.44 3.15 30.56
C THR A 348 1.30 4.41 30.53
N GLY A 349 1.25 5.19 29.44
CA GLY A 349 2.05 6.40 29.24
C GLY A 349 3.43 6.15 28.65
N ALA A 350 3.83 4.91 28.35
CA ALA A 350 5.08 4.61 27.64
C ALA A 350 5.04 5.19 26.22
N ARG A 351 6.20 5.69 25.75
CA ARG A 351 6.32 6.31 24.42
C ARG A 351 7.28 5.54 23.54
N TYR A 352 6.92 5.40 22.28
CA TYR A 352 7.70 4.67 21.29
C TYR A 352 7.80 5.44 19.97
N ARG A 353 8.84 5.12 19.22
CA ARG A 353 9.02 5.51 17.83
C ARG A 353 9.31 4.26 16.99
N ALA A 354 8.58 4.07 15.91
CA ALA A 354 8.96 3.15 14.82
C ALA A 354 9.58 3.93 13.67
N THR A 355 10.52 3.29 12.98
CA THR A 355 11.16 3.83 11.78
C THR A 355 10.97 2.86 10.62
N PHE A 356 10.69 3.41 9.43
CA PHE A 356 10.70 2.70 8.16
C PHE A 356 11.40 3.59 7.13
N ALA A 357 12.54 3.13 6.62
CA ALA A 357 13.31 3.91 5.65
C ALA A 357 13.87 3.01 4.55
N HIS A 358 14.03 3.57 3.35
CA HIS A 358 14.65 2.89 2.23
C HIS A 358 15.46 3.87 1.40
N ASN A 359 16.67 3.43 0.97
CA ASN A 359 17.61 4.25 0.19
C ASN A 359 17.41 4.05 -1.32
N VAL A 360 16.17 4.05 -1.75
CA VAL A 360 15.75 4.06 -3.15
C VAL A 360 14.50 4.94 -3.28
N ASP A 361 14.11 5.29 -4.50
CA ASP A 361 12.88 6.05 -4.70
C ASP A 361 11.61 5.22 -4.38
N ALA A 362 10.47 5.90 -4.27
CA ALA A 362 9.20 5.26 -3.92
C ALA A 362 8.77 4.19 -4.94
N TYR A 363 9.09 4.33 -6.24
CA TYR A 363 8.69 3.35 -7.25
C TYR A 363 9.51 2.06 -7.16
N LYS A 364 10.83 2.19 -7.02
CA LYS A 364 11.68 1.02 -6.80
C LYS A 364 11.34 0.35 -5.47
N SER A 365 11.07 1.14 -4.43
CA SER A 365 10.61 0.61 -3.16
C SER A 365 9.26 -0.11 -3.29
N THR A 366 8.28 0.47 -3.98
CA THR A 366 6.99 -0.19 -4.26
C THR A 366 7.17 -1.57 -4.90
N ALA A 367 8.08 -1.67 -5.87
CA ALA A 367 8.36 -2.95 -6.52
C ALA A 367 9.00 -3.98 -5.57
N VAL A 368 9.93 -3.54 -4.72
CA VAL A 368 10.53 -4.38 -3.66
C VAL A 368 9.46 -4.87 -2.69
N LEU A 369 8.61 -3.96 -2.20
CA LEU A 369 7.57 -4.27 -1.22
C LEU A 369 6.54 -5.26 -1.78
N LEU A 370 6.07 -5.07 -3.01
CA LEU A 370 5.16 -6.03 -3.67
C LEU A 370 5.82 -7.40 -3.87
N ALA A 371 7.06 -7.42 -4.34
CA ALA A 371 7.79 -8.67 -4.56
C ALA A 371 8.00 -9.43 -3.24
N GLN A 372 8.39 -8.74 -2.16
CA GLN A 372 8.55 -9.35 -0.84
C GLN A 372 7.21 -9.81 -0.24
N SER A 373 6.11 -9.10 -0.51
CA SER A 373 4.76 -9.57 -0.16
C SER A 373 4.42 -10.88 -0.88
N GLY A 374 4.71 -10.97 -2.18
CA GLY A 374 4.52 -12.23 -2.92
C GLY A 374 5.36 -13.37 -2.42
N LEU A 375 6.64 -13.11 -2.11
CA LEU A 375 7.54 -14.11 -1.56
C LEU A 375 7.12 -14.56 -0.14
N ALA A 376 6.62 -13.63 0.69
CA ALA A 376 6.08 -13.97 2.01
C ALA A 376 4.86 -14.89 1.88
N LEU A 377 3.91 -14.55 1.01
CA LEU A 377 2.71 -15.36 0.75
C LEU A 377 3.03 -16.75 0.19
N ALA A 378 4.05 -16.86 -0.64
CA ALA A 378 4.41 -18.12 -1.29
C ALA A 378 5.28 -19.02 -0.39
N LEU A 379 6.23 -18.44 0.34
CA LEU A 379 7.32 -19.20 0.98
C LEU A 379 7.30 -19.19 2.51
N ASP A 380 6.62 -18.21 3.15
CA ASP A 380 6.59 -18.10 4.62
C ASP A 380 5.20 -18.37 5.18
N ARG A 381 4.47 -19.32 4.60
CA ARG A 381 3.07 -19.60 4.96
C ARG A 381 2.85 -19.92 6.42
N ASP A 382 3.83 -20.50 7.07
CA ASP A 382 3.88 -20.82 8.51
C ASP A 382 3.97 -19.57 9.41
N ARG A 383 4.37 -18.41 8.82
CA ARG A 383 4.47 -17.11 9.53
C ARG A 383 3.33 -16.15 9.19
N LEU A 384 2.42 -16.55 8.31
CA LEU A 384 1.25 -15.75 8.00
C LEU A 384 0.20 -15.89 9.09
N ALA A 385 -0.58 -14.82 9.31
CA ALA A 385 -1.74 -14.90 10.17
C ALA A 385 -2.78 -15.91 9.61
N GLU A 386 -3.50 -16.58 10.52
CA GLU A 386 -4.61 -17.49 10.16
C GLU A 386 -5.87 -16.70 9.75
N LEU A 387 -5.68 -15.73 8.84
CA LEU A 387 -6.72 -14.87 8.31
C LEU A 387 -6.87 -15.10 6.82
N GLN A 388 -8.12 -15.02 6.33
CA GLN A 388 -8.49 -15.13 4.92
C GLN A 388 -9.51 -14.04 4.55
N GLY A 389 -9.76 -13.88 3.26
CA GLY A 389 -10.65 -12.81 2.78
C GLY A 389 -9.90 -11.55 2.37
N GLY A 390 -10.59 -10.40 2.39
CA GLY A 390 -9.99 -9.10 2.08
C GLY A 390 -9.18 -8.58 3.26
N LEU A 391 -7.86 -8.50 3.12
CA LEU A 391 -6.89 -8.23 4.18
C LEU A 391 -6.02 -7.00 3.88
N THR A 392 -5.24 -6.61 4.87
CA THR A 392 -4.19 -5.58 4.78
C THR A 392 -2.81 -6.21 4.95
N PRO A 393 -1.72 -5.54 4.52
CA PRO A 393 -0.37 -6.09 4.63
C PRO A 393 0.03 -6.50 6.04
N ALA A 394 -0.20 -5.64 7.04
CA ALA A 394 0.18 -5.92 8.42
C ALA A 394 -0.65 -7.05 9.03
N ALA A 395 -1.97 -7.07 8.79
CA ALA A 395 -2.85 -8.10 9.35
C ALA A 395 -2.54 -9.48 8.77
N ALA A 396 -2.18 -9.57 7.49
CA ALA A 396 -1.92 -10.85 6.83
C ALA A 396 -0.49 -11.35 6.98
N MET A 397 0.49 -10.44 6.87
CA MET A 397 1.90 -10.77 6.67
C MET A 397 2.84 -10.03 7.64
N GLY A 398 2.34 -9.42 8.71
CA GLY A 398 3.14 -8.54 9.56
C GLY A 398 4.50 -9.14 9.95
N ASP A 399 4.52 -10.27 10.63
CA ASP A 399 5.76 -10.93 11.08
C ASP A 399 6.63 -11.42 9.90
N ALA A 400 6.02 -11.93 8.84
CA ALA A 400 6.75 -12.39 7.65
C ALA A 400 7.46 -11.22 6.95
N LEU A 401 6.79 -10.07 6.80
CA LEU A 401 7.38 -8.88 6.20
C LEU A 401 8.45 -8.24 7.10
N LEU A 402 8.23 -8.17 8.41
CA LEU A 402 9.25 -7.69 9.36
C LEU A 402 10.55 -8.50 9.26
N ALA A 403 10.44 -9.80 9.02
CA ALA A 403 11.61 -10.67 8.86
C ALA A 403 12.29 -10.50 7.48
N ARG A 404 11.53 -10.26 6.40
CA ARG A 404 12.04 -10.22 5.02
C ARG A 404 12.62 -8.87 4.61
N LEU A 405 11.94 -7.79 4.97
CA LEU A 405 12.23 -6.46 4.43
C LEU A 405 13.64 -5.93 4.75
N PRO A 406 14.25 -6.21 5.93
CA PRO A 406 15.63 -5.83 6.18
C PRO A 406 16.62 -6.45 5.19
N GLY A 407 16.42 -7.72 4.80
CA GLY A 407 17.22 -8.39 3.76
C GLY A 407 17.05 -7.79 2.36
N ALA A 408 15.96 -7.05 2.13
CA ALA A 408 15.69 -6.32 0.89
C ALA A 408 16.14 -4.85 0.93
N GLY A 409 16.87 -4.43 1.97
CA GLY A 409 17.45 -3.09 2.09
C GLY A 409 16.56 -2.07 2.80
N VAL A 410 15.43 -2.49 3.36
CA VAL A 410 14.55 -1.62 4.16
C VAL A 410 15.08 -1.54 5.59
N VAL A 411 15.27 -0.32 6.08
CA VAL A 411 15.65 -0.06 7.47
C VAL A 411 14.39 0.05 8.31
N MET A 412 14.22 -0.84 9.27
CA MET A 412 13.05 -0.90 10.16
C MET A 412 13.51 -1.09 11.61
N GLY A 413 12.71 -0.58 12.54
CA GLY A 413 12.96 -0.79 13.96
C GLY A 413 12.10 0.09 14.86
N THR A 414 12.02 -0.30 16.13
CA THR A 414 11.31 0.42 17.19
C THR A 414 12.28 0.86 18.28
N THR A 415 12.04 2.03 18.83
CA THR A 415 12.79 2.59 19.96
C THR A 415 11.80 3.02 21.05
N ARG A 416 11.97 2.56 22.28
CA ARG A 416 11.29 3.12 23.45
C ARG A 416 11.91 4.47 23.77
N LEU A 417 11.10 5.50 23.95
CA LEU A 417 11.53 6.87 24.22
C LEU A 417 11.41 7.24 25.71
N SER A 418 10.44 6.65 26.41
CA SER A 418 10.25 6.77 27.85
C SER A 418 9.39 5.63 28.40
#